data_81f72abd4f8df82703132e30f709eeae
#
_entry.id   81f72abd4f8df82703132e30f709eeae
#
_cell.length_a   1.000
_cell.length_b   1.000
_cell.length_c   1.000
_cell.angle_alpha   90.00
_cell.angle_beta   90.00
_cell.angle_gamma   90.00
#
_symmetry.space_group_name_H-M   'P 1'
#
loop_
_entity.id
_entity.type
_entity.pdbx_description
1 polymer ?
#
loop_
_entity_poly.entity_id
_entity_poly.type
_entity_poly.pdbx_seq_one_letter_code
_entity_poly.pdbx_strand_id
1 'polypeptide(L)'
;MVSTALLVMAAGMGSRFGGLKQIEPIGPHGEAILDFSVYDAREAGFDRVVFVIKKEIDEAFRESVGRRAEKILPVSYAYQDVRALPAGFLCPPEREKPWGTGQAVLCAREAIDSPFAVINADDYYGREALRLIHDHLVSRPQEDAMVAFRLKNTLTENGTVSRGVCEVEKGFLHSITECTKIRSNGAYLD
;
A
#
# COMPACT_ATOMS: atom_id res chain seq x y z
N MET A 1 -7.30 -24.09 2.14
CA MET A 1 -6.94 -22.92 1.30
C MET A 1 -5.89 -22.13 2.06
N VAL A 2 -4.90 -21.55 1.37
CA VAL A 2 -3.88 -20.69 1.99
C VAL A 2 -4.58 -19.36 2.33
N SER A 3 -4.58 -18.97 3.61
CA SER A 3 -5.10 -17.65 4.00
C SER A 3 -4.14 -16.55 3.53
N THR A 4 -4.68 -15.43 3.07
CA THR A 4 -3.91 -14.30 2.55
C THR A 4 -4.33 -12.98 3.18
N ALA A 5 -3.41 -12.05 3.34
CA ALA A 5 -3.67 -10.73 3.90
C ALA A 5 -3.33 -9.59 2.92
N LEU A 6 -4.13 -8.54 2.92
CA LEU A 6 -3.75 -7.27 2.32
C LEU A 6 -3.21 -6.33 3.40
N LEU A 7 -1.94 -5.94 3.32
CA LEU A 7 -1.33 -4.92 4.16
C LEU A 7 -1.44 -3.56 3.49
N VAL A 8 -2.06 -2.61 4.17
CA VAL A 8 -2.26 -1.24 3.68
C VAL A 8 -1.42 -0.27 4.50
N MET A 9 -0.46 0.38 3.87
CA MET A 9 0.39 1.38 4.51
C MET A 9 -0.31 2.74 4.55
N ALA A 10 -0.87 3.08 5.69
CA ALA A 10 -1.63 4.31 5.92
C ALA A 10 -1.00 5.27 6.96
N ALA A 11 0.20 4.95 7.47
CA ALA A 11 0.88 5.76 8.49
C ALA A 11 1.49 7.08 7.94
N GLY A 12 1.68 7.18 6.62
CA GLY A 12 2.15 8.40 5.94
C GLY A 12 1.11 9.52 5.84
N MET A 13 -0.10 9.26 6.31
CA MET A 13 -1.29 10.09 6.17
C MET A 13 -1.18 11.40 6.98
N GLY A 14 -1.33 12.51 6.32
CA GLY A 14 -1.74 13.74 7.00
C GLY A 14 -0.68 14.77 7.36
N SER A 15 0.63 14.55 7.10
CA SER A 15 1.65 15.52 7.56
C SER A 15 1.77 16.80 6.74
N ARG A 16 1.26 16.85 5.51
CA ARG A 16 1.47 17.99 4.61
C ARG A 16 0.29 18.96 4.46
N PHE A 17 -0.92 18.61 4.90
CA PHE A 17 -2.14 19.39 4.65
C PHE A 17 -3.10 19.48 5.83
N GLY A 18 -2.64 19.20 7.06
CA GLY A 18 -3.47 19.35 8.28
C GLY A 18 -4.73 18.46 8.36
N GLY A 19 -4.84 17.44 7.49
CA GLY A 19 -6.00 16.54 7.44
C GLY A 19 -5.65 15.15 6.92
N LEU A 20 -6.53 14.20 7.14
CA LEU A 20 -6.42 12.81 6.68
C LEU A 20 -6.87 12.70 5.21
N LYS A 21 -6.02 13.13 4.26
CA LYS A 21 -6.34 13.13 2.82
C LYS A 21 -6.81 11.77 2.27
N GLN A 22 -6.35 10.68 2.86
CA GLN A 22 -6.68 9.34 2.40
C GLN A 22 -8.07 8.87 2.81
N ILE A 23 -8.75 9.69 3.60
CA ILE A 23 -10.16 9.52 3.93
C ILE A 23 -11.04 10.56 3.26
N GLU A 24 -10.45 11.40 2.38
CA GLU A 24 -11.23 12.34 1.58
C GLU A 24 -12.19 11.55 0.67
N PRO A 25 -13.49 11.85 0.75
CA PRO A 25 -14.48 11.15 -0.05
C PRO A 25 -14.30 11.50 -1.52
N ILE A 26 -14.18 10.47 -2.35
CA ILE A 26 -14.10 10.57 -3.82
C ILE A 26 -15.27 9.89 -4.52
N GLY A 27 -15.91 8.95 -3.83
CA GLY A 27 -17.07 8.25 -4.34
C GLY A 27 -18.39 8.99 -4.06
N PRO A 28 -19.47 8.63 -4.79
CA PRO A 28 -20.77 9.31 -4.70
C PRO A 28 -21.47 9.13 -3.34
N HIS A 29 -21.07 8.16 -2.53
CA HIS A 29 -21.63 7.88 -1.19
C HIS A 29 -20.63 8.14 -0.07
N GLY A 30 -19.55 8.88 -0.35
CA GLY A 30 -18.52 9.22 0.62
C GLY A 30 -17.41 8.17 0.75
N GLU A 31 -17.25 7.31 -0.23
CA GLU A 31 -16.17 6.33 -0.28
C GLU A 31 -14.82 7.02 -0.52
N ALA A 32 -13.80 6.62 0.23
CA ALA A 32 -12.41 6.97 0.00
C ALA A 32 -11.76 5.96 -0.97
N ILE A 33 -10.56 6.28 -1.50
CA ILE A 33 -9.77 5.35 -2.34
C ILE A 33 -9.61 3.98 -1.66
N LEU A 34 -9.39 3.97 -0.36
CA LEU A 34 -9.23 2.74 0.42
C LEU A 34 -10.46 1.83 0.42
N ASP A 35 -11.67 2.39 0.39
CA ASP A 35 -12.88 1.57 0.35
C ASP A 35 -12.93 0.72 -0.92
N PHE A 36 -12.53 1.31 -2.07
CA PHE A 36 -12.44 0.58 -3.34
C PHE A 36 -11.33 -0.48 -3.29
N SER A 37 -10.16 -0.15 -2.71
CA SER A 37 -9.06 -1.12 -2.58
C SER A 37 -9.42 -2.31 -1.69
N VAL A 38 -10.14 -2.10 -0.57
CA VAL A 38 -10.60 -3.17 0.32
C VAL A 38 -11.69 -4.02 -0.37
N TYR A 39 -12.60 -3.38 -1.09
CA TYR A 39 -13.62 -4.09 -1.86
C TYR A 39 -13.00 -4.98 -2.94
N ASP A 40 -12.08 -4.43 -3.73
CA ASP A 40 -11.39 -5.17 -4.78
C ASP A 40 -10.50 -6.30 -4.21
N ALA A 41 -9.92 -6.13 -3.04
CA ALA A 41 -9.17 -7.18 -2.34
C ALA A 41 -10.08 -8.35 -1.95
N ARG A 42 -11.28 -8.07 -1.40
CA ARG A 42 -12.27 -9.10 -1.14
C ARG A 42 -12.64 -9.88 -2.40
N GLU A 43 -12.94 -9.16 -3.49
CA GLU A 43 -13.30 -9.78 -4.77
C GLU A 43 -12.15 -10.58 -5.39
N ALA A 44 -10.90 -10.20 -5.09
CA ALA A 44 -9.69 -10.94 -5.47
C ALA A 44 -9.48 -12.23 -4.65
N GLY A 45 -10.10 -12.33 -3.46
CA GLY A 45 -10.01 -13.51 -2.59
C GLY A 45 -9.16 -13.34 -1.34
N PHE A 46 -8.72 -12.12 -1.01
CA PHE A 46 -8.04 -11.87 0.28
C PHE A 46 -8.98 -12.14 1.45
N ASP A 47 -8.44 -12.73 2.53
CA ASP A 47 -9.21 -13.13 3.70
C ASP A 47 -9.30 -12.03 4.76
N ARG A 48 -8.35 -11.10 4.77
CA ARG A 48 -8.28 -10.03 5.77
C ARG A 48 -7.48 -8.83 5.28
N VAL A 49 -7.66 -7.70 5.96
CA VAL A 49 -6.89 -6.48 5.77
C VAL A 49 -6.16 -6.11 7.06
N VAL A 50 -4.90 -5.69 6.94
CA VAL A 50 -4.12 -5.13 8.04
C VAL A 50 -3.76 -3.68 7.69
N PHE A 51 -4.26 -2.72 8.46
CA PHE A 51 -3.90 -1.32 8.30
C PHE A 51 -2.70 -0.98 9.17
N VAL A 52 -1.64 -0.43 8.57
CA VAL A 52 -0.53 0.18 9.29
C VAL A 52 -0.79 1.67 9.38
N ILE A 53 -1.08 2.15 10.57
CA ILE A 53 -1.43 3.54 10.87
C ILE A 53 -0.52 4.12 11.95
N LYS A 54 -0.62 5.41 12.21
CA LYS A 54 -0.06 6.02 13.44
C LYS A 54 -1.07 5.92 14.57
N LYS A 55 -0.57 5.79 15.80
CA LYS A 55 -1.45 5.69 16.98
C LYS A 55 -2.32 6.93 17.16
N GLU A 56 -1.80 8.09 16.80
CA GLU A 56 -2.47 9.39 16.96
C GLU A 56 -3.69 9.55 16.06
N ILE A 57 -3.80 8.76 14.99
CA ILE A 57 -4.94 8.82 14.07
C ILE A 57 -5.90 7.63 14.21
N ASP A 58 -5.67 6.73 15.17
CA ASP A 58 -6.40 5.46 15.30
C ASP A 58 -7.92 5.66 15.33
N GLU A 59 -8.42 6.50 16.21
CA GLU A 59 -9.86 6.73 16.38
C GLU A 59 -10.49 7.32 15.11
N ALA A 60 -9.90 8.39 14.59
CA ALA A 60 -10.40 9.05 13.38
C ALA A 60 -10.34 8.12 12.14
N PHE A 61 -9.28 7.30 12.02
CA PHE A 61 -9.16 6.33 10.94
C PHE A 61 -10.23 5.24 11.02
N ARG A 62 -10.45 4.68 12.23
CA ARG A 62 -11.49 3.66 12.46
C ARG A 62 -12.86 4.20 12.14
N GLU A 63 -13.17 5.41 12.56
CA GLU A 63 -14.49 6.02 12.30
C GLU A 63 -14.73 6.31 10.82
N SER A 64 -13.71 6.70 10.08
CA SER A 64 -13.84 7.10 8.68
C SER A 64 -13.75 5.94 7.70
N VAL A 65 -12.71 5.12 7.79
CA VAL A 65 -12.44 4.00 6.86
C VAL A 65 -12.63 2.65 7.55
N GLY A 66 -12.10 2.50 8.77
CA GLY A 66 -12.05 1.22 9.47
C GLY A 66 -13.40 0.53 9.56
N ARG A 67 -14.41 1.23 10.07
CA ARG A 67 -15.77 0.67 10.22
C ARG A 67 -16.44 0.25 8.91
N ARG A 68 -16.07 0.88 7.79
CA ARG A 68 -16.55 0.45 6.47
C ARG A 68 -15.82 -0.80 5.99
N ALA A 69 -14.48 -0.81 6.15
CA ALA A 69 -13.65 -1.97 5.81
C ALA A 69 -14.05 -3.22 6.62
N GLU A 70 -14.34 -3.08 7.93
CA GLU A 70 -14.78 -4.17 8.81
C GLU A 70 -16.11 -4.84 8.37
N LYS A 71 -16.92 -4.15 7.57
CA LYS A 71 -18.13 -4.73 6.97
C LYS A 71 -17.84 -5.58 5.73
N ILE A 72 -16.64 -5.45 5.18
CA ILE A 72 -16.23 -6.10 3.93
C ILE A 72 -15.33 -7.31 4.22
N LEU A 73 -14.30 -7.12 5.06
CA LEU A 73 -13.30 -8.12 5.44
C LEU A 73 -12.96 -8.00 6.93
N PRO A 74 -12.45 -9.06 7.58
CA PRO A 74 -11.78 -8.97 8.86
C PRO A 74 -10.64 -7.95 8.82
N VAL A 75 -10.58 -7.04 9.79
CA VAL A 75 -9.58 -5.96 9.86
C VAL A 75 -8.74 -6.09 11.12
N SER A 76 -7.44 -5.88 10.97
CA SER A 76 -6.48 -5.70 12.06
C SER A 76 -5.73 -4.38 11.89
N TYR A 77 -5.20 -3.85 12.99
CA TYR A 77 -4.46 -2.59 12.99
C TYR A 77 -3.07 -2.81 13.58
N ALA A 78 -2.05 -2.32 12.89
CA ALA A 78 -0.69 -2.24 13.36
C ALA A 78 -0.25 -0.76 13.43
N TYR A 79 0.62 -0.45 14.36
CA TYR A 79 1.01 0.95 14.60
C TYR A 79 2.46 1.17 14.20
N GLN A 80 2.69 2.07 13.26
CA GLN A 80 4.03 2.51 12.91
C GLN A 80 4.54 3.49 13.97
N ASP A 81 5.48 3.03 14.79
CA ASP A 81 6.22 3.86 15.74
C ASP A 81 7.68 3.98 15.27
N VAL A 82 8.19 5.20 15.21
CA VAL A 82 9.58 5.50 14.85
C VAL A 82 10.59 4.80 15.76
N ARG A 83 10.20 4.47 16.99
CA ARG A 83 11.03 3.80 18.00
C ARG A 83 10.93 2.28 17.96
N ALA A 84 9.93 1.73 17.26
CA ALA A 84 9.77 0.30 17.07
C ALA A 84 10.76 -0.21 16.01
N LEU A 85 11.98 -0.50 16.45
CA LEU A 85 13.08 -1.02 15.64
C LEU A 85 13.41 -2.47 16.01
N PRO A 86 14.00 -3.24 15.10
CA PRO A 86 14.54 -4.57 15.40
C PRO A 86 15.60 -4.52 16.50
N ALA A 87 15.81 -5.64 17.18
CA ALA A 87 16.83 -5.78 18.20
C ALA A 87 18.22 -5.38 17.65
N GLY A 88 18.97 -4.61 18.45
CA GLY A 88 20.29 -4.10 18.08
C GLY A 88 20.30 -2.73 17.37
N PHE A 89 19.14 -2.18 17.04
CA PHE A 89 19.03 -0.83 16.49
C PHE A 89 18.47 0.14 17.51
N LEU A 90 19.04 1.35 17.56
CA LEU A 90 18.59 2.42 18.44
C LEU A 90 18.04 3.58 17.62
N CYS A 91 16.91 4.11 18.04
CA CYS A 91 16.35 5.32 17.43
C CYS A 91 17.07 6.55 18.01
N PRO A 92 17.64 7.43 17.17
CA PRO A 92 18.16 8.71 17.63
C PRO A 92 17.06 9.50 18.36
N PRO A 93 17.38 10.16 19.50
CA PRO A 93 16.40 10.86 20.32
C PRO A 93 15.61 11.93 19.56
N GLU A 94 16.26 12.60 18.62
CA GLU A 94 15.72 13.70 17.80
C GLU A 94 14.95 13.22 16.57
N ARG A 95 14.87 11.90 16.32
CA ARG A 95 14.18 11.40 15.13
C ARG A 95 12.67 11.41 15.30
N GLU A 96 12.00 12.17 14.46
CA GLU A 96 10.53 12.27 14.40
C GLU A 96 9.94 11.59 13.17
N LYS A 97 10.72 11.54 12.06
CA LYS A 97 10.24 10.98 10.79
C LYS A 97 10.31 9.45 10.77
N PRO A 98 9.29 8.76 10.25
CA PRO A 98 9.33 7.32 10.03
C PRO A 98 10.55 6.90 9.18
N TRP A 99 10.95 5.63 9.33
CA TRP A 99 12.11 5.06 8.64
C TRP A 99 11.81 4.65 7.18
N GLY A 100 10.56 4.74 6.76
CA GLY A 100 10.12 4.39 5.41
C GLY A 100 9.17 3.19 5.39
N THR A 101 8.87 2.71 4.18
CA THR A 101 7.88 1.67 3.92
C THR A 101 8.27 0.31 4.50
N GLY A 102 9.55 -0.07 4.42
CA GLY A 102 10.03 -1.32 5.00
C GLY A 102 9.80 -1.38 6.51
N GLN A 103 10.00 -0.28 7.25
CA GLN A 103 9.73 -0.25 8.69
C GLN A 103 8.22 -0.29 8.97
N ALA A 104 7.38 0.30 8.12
CA ALA A 104 5.93 0.16 8.23
C ALA A 104 5.49 -1.31 8.14
N VAL A 105 6.04 -2.05 7.18
CA VAL A 105 5.78 -3.50 7.04
C VAL A 105 6.27 -4.27 8.28
N LEU A 106 7.46 -3.97 8.79
CA LEU A 106 8.00 -4.60 10.01
C LEU A 106 7.12 -4.36 11.25
N CYS A 107 6.48 -3.21 11.35
CA CYS A 107 5.54 -2.92 12.46
C CYS A 107 4.30 -3.82 12.43
N ALA A 108 3.96 -4.39 11.27
CA ALA A 108 2.80 -5.29 11.12
C ALA A 108 3.12 -6.78 11.35
N ARG A 109 4.37 -7.15 11.62
CA ARG A 109 4.82 -8.55 11.71
C ARG A 109 4.03 -9.40 12.71
N GLU A 110 3.57 -8.81 13.81
CA GLU A 110 2.77 -9.54 14.82
C GLU A 110 1.29 -9.71 14.39
N ALA A 111 0.85 -8.93 13.40
CA ALA A 111 -0.50 -8.97 12.86
C ALA A 111 -0.63 -9.85 11.61
N ILE A 112 0.50 -10.34 11.06
CA ILE A 112 0.53 -11.10 9.80
C ILE A 112 1.28 -12.41 10.03
N ASP A 113 0.59 -13.51 9.79
CA ASP A 113 1.09 -14.89 9.91
C ASP A 113 0.88 -15.71 8.62
N SER A 114 0.59 -15.06 7.52
CA SER A 114 0.24 -15.65 6.24
C SER A 114 0.87 -14.86 5.08
N PRO A 115 0.94 -15.41 3.87
CA PRO A 115 1.32 -14.65 2.67
C PRO A 115 0.49 -13.38 2.54
N PHE A 116 1.12 -12.28 2.15
CA PHE A 116 0.46 -10.97 2.11
C PHE A 116 0.93 -10.12 0.95
N ALA A 117 0.05 -9.25 0.46
CA ALA A 117 0.39 -8.18 -0.47
C ALA A 117 0.44 -6.85 0.26
N VAL A 118 1.23 -5.91 -0.24
CA VAL A 118 1.40 -4.55 0.33
C VAL A 118 0.94 -3.51 -0.67
N ILE A 119 0.11 -2.57 -0.21
CA ILE A 119 -0.31 -1.40 -1.00
C ILE A 119 -0.16 -0.11 -0.18
N ASN A 120 -0.05 1.01 -0.88
CA ASN A 120 -0.19 2.34 -0.28
C ASN A 120 -1.68 2.69 -0.10
N ALA A 121 -1.99 3.47 0.91
CA ALA A 121 -3.36 3.89 1.20
C ALA A 121 -3.91 4.97 0.26
N ASP A 122 -3.03 5.71 -0.42
CA ASP A 122 -3.33 6.85 -1.28
C ASP A 122 -3.24 6.53 -2.78
N ASP A 123 -2.94 5.27 -3.13
CA ASP A 123 -2.89 4.79 -4.50
C ASP A 123 -4.04 3.81 -4.78
N TYR A 124 -4.61 3.87 -5.99
CA TYR A 124 -5.55 2.87 -6.49
C TYR A 124 -4.88 1.93 -7.48
N TYR A 125 -4.81 0.67 -7.13
CA TYR A 125 -4.11 -0.36 -7.92
C TYR A 125 -5.01 -1.07 -8.92
N GLY A 126 -6.32 -1.06 -8.69
CA GLY A 126 -7.32 -1.72 -9.52
C GLY A 126 -7.49 -3.20 -9.25
N ARG A 127 -8.66 -3.70 -9.59
CA ARG A 127 -9.08 -5.10 -9.34
C ARG A 127 -8.12 -6.12 -9.92
N GLU A 128 -7.66 -5.92 -11.15
CA GLU A 128 -6.81 -6.88 -11.84
C GLU A 128 -5.44 -7.04 -11.16
N ALA A 129 -4.84 -5.96 -10.69
CA ALA A 129 -3.57 -6.01 -9.97
C ALA A 129 -3.70 -6.80 -8.65
N LEU A 130 -4.78 -6.57 -7.91
CA LEU A 130 -5.05 -7.30 -6.66
C LEU A 130 -5.34 -8.79 -6.93
N ARG A 131 -6.05 -9.11 -8.01
CA ARG A 131 -6.28 -10.50 -8.41
C ARG A 131 -4.97 -11.20 -8.77
N LEU A 132 -4.13 -10.59 -9.60
CA LEU A 132 -2.86 -11.17 -10.02
C LEU A 132 -1.93 -11.45 -8.84
N ILE A 133 -1.78 -10.50 -7.91
CA ILE A 133 -0.92 -10.70 -6.75
C ILE A 133 -1.50 -11.74 -5.80
N HIS A 134 -2.82 -11.78 -5.60
CA HIS A 134 -3.49 -12.80 -4.80
C HIS A 134 -3.28 -14.20 -5.38
N ASP A 135 -3.52 -14.38 -6.70
CA ASP A 135 -3.31 -15.66 -7.37
C ASP A 135 -1.86 -16.17 -7.20
N HIS A 136 -0.88 -15.25 -7.26
CA HIS A 136 0.52 -15.59 -6.99
C HIS A 136 0.72 -16.03 -5.53
N LEU A 137 0.22 -15.29 -4.54
CA LEU A 137 0.36 -15.62 -3.12
C LEU A 137 -0.22 -17.00 -2.78
N VAL A 138 -1.33 -17.39 -3.43
CA VAL A 138 -1.95 -18.69 -3.23
C VAL A 138 -1.17 -19.83 -3.93
N SER A 139 -0.69 -19.58 -5.16
CA SER A 139 -0.02 -20.60 -5.97
C SER A 139 1.47 -20.77 -5.63
N ARG A 140 2.14 -19.71 -5.19
CA ARG A 140 3.59 -19.66 -4.94
C ARG A 140 3.93 -18.91 -3.65
N PRO A 141 3.45 -19.36 -2.48
CA PRO A 141 3.54 -18.60 -1.22
C PRO A 141 4.98 -18.39 -0.70
N GLN A 142 5.97 -19.02 -1.30
CA GLN A 142 7.40 -18.89 -0.94
C GLN A 142 8.18 -17.98 -1.90
N GLU A 143 7.53 -17.42 -2.91
CA GLU A 143 8.16 -16.54 -3.89
C GLU A 143 7.65 -15.12 -3.74
N ASP A 144 8.55 -14.15 -3.75
CA ASP A 144 8.18 -12.74 -3.78
C ASP A 144 7.73 -12.34 -5.20
N ALA A 145 6.75 -11.45 -5.27
CA ALA A 145 6.23 -10.94 -6.53
C ALA A 145 5.83 -9.46 -6.44
N MET A 146 5.75 -8.82 -7.57
CA MET A 146 5.19 -7.48 -7.70
C MET A 146 4.37 -7.37 -8.99
N VAL A 147 3.34 -6.54 -8.98
CA VAL A 147 2.59 -6.17 -10.17
C VAL A 147 3.16 -4.85 -10.70
N ALA A 148 3.78 -4.91 -11.88
CA ALA A 148 4.29 -3.72 -12.57
C ALA A 148 3.21 -3.12 -13.46
N PHE A 149 3.14 -1.79 -13.51
CA PHE A 149 2.22 -1.04 -14.36
C PHE A 149 2.97 -0.47 -15.56
N ARG A 150 2.29 -0.41 -16.71
CA ARG A 150 2.87 0.27 -17.88
C ARG A 150 3.07 1.74 -17.57
N LEU A 151 4.29 2.25 -17.72
CA LEU A 151 4.66 3.62 -17.34
C LEU A 151 3.71 4.66 -17.93
N LYS A 152 3.33 4.51 -19.22
CA LYS A 152 2.39 5.42 -19.89
C LYS A 152 1.03 5.57 -19.18
N ASN A 153 0.58 4.53 -18.49
CA ASN A 153 -0.70 4.53 -17.76
C ASN A 153 -0.59 5.20 -16.37
N THR A 154 0.62 5.56 -15.94
CA THR A 154 0.89 6.19 -14.64
C THR A 154 1.31 7.65 -14.77
N LEU A 155 1.31 8.20 -15.98
CA LEU A 155 1.63 9.60 -16.25
C LEU A 155 0.43 10.49 -16.01
N THR A 156 0.68 11.80 -15.86
CA THR A 156 -0.33 12.83 -15.75
C THR A 156 -0.19 13.82 -16.91
N GLU A 157 -1.30 14.41 -17.33
CA GLU A 157 -1.30 15.51 -18.31
C GLU A 157 -0.81 16.82 -17.67
N ASN A 158 -0.90 16.93 -16.35
CA ASN A 158 -0.55 18.14 -15.60
C ASN A 158 0.73 17.91 -14.77
N GLY A 159 1.88 18.37 -15.31
CA GLY A 159 3.14 18.35 -14.57
C GLY A 159 3.99 17.11 -14.81
N THR A 160 4.71 16.68 -13.80
CA THR A 160 5.64 15.55 -13.83
C THR A 160 5.35 14.56 -12.71
N VAL A 161 5.73 13.30 -12.92
CA VAL A 161 5.64 12.24 -11.90
C VAL A 161 7.02 11.66 -11.58
N SER A 162 7.15 11.02 -10.41
CA SER A 162 8.30 10.19 -10.06
C SER A 162 7.87 8.74 -9.99
N ARG A 163 8.65 7.83 -10.58
CA ARG A 163 8.34 6.39 -10.61
C ARG A 163 9.61 5.56 -10.51
N GLY A 164 9.53 4.43 -9.85
CA GLY A 164 10.50 3.36 -9.99
C GLY A 164 10.29 2.64 -11.32
N VAL A 165 11.14 2.91 -12.30
CA VAL A 165 11.09 2.24 -13.61
C VAL A 165 11.74 0.87 -13.48
N CYS A 166 10.96 -0.18 -13.76
CA CYS A 166 11.39 -1.56 -13.65
C CYS A 166 11.94 -2.09 -14.97
N GLU A 167 13.09 -2.75 -14.91
CA GLU A 167 13.60 -3.59 -15.98
C GLU A 167 13.25 -5.05 -15.70
N VAL A 168 12.59 -5.71 -16.64
CA VAL A 168 12.09 -7.08 -16.48
C VAL A 168 12.70 -7.97 -17.56
N GLU A 169 13.31 -9.07 -17.16
CA GLU A 169 13.79 -10.11 -18.06
C GLU A 169 13.13 -11.45 -17.75
N LYS A 170 12.49 -12.06 -18.76
CA LYS A 170 11.80 -13.36 -18.64
C LYS A 170 10.79 -13.45 -17.50
N GLY A 171 10.13 -12.33 -17.17
CA GLY A 171 9.16 -12.25 -16.09
C GLY A 171 9.76 -11.99 -14.71
N PHE A 172 11.08 -11.83 -14.60
CA PHE A 172 11.76 -11.52 -13.35
C PHE A 172 12.23 -10.06 -13.33
N LEU A 173 12.08 -9.41 -12.19
CA LEU A 173 12.61 -8.09 -11.95
C LEU A 173 14.15 -8.15 -11.97
N HIS A 174 14.77 -7.39 -12.87
CA HIS A 174 16.22 -7.25 -12.96
C HIS A 174 16.72 -6.04 -12.19
N SER A 175 16.09 -4.89 -12.40
CA SER A 175 16.45 -3.65 -11.71
C SER A 175 15.25 -2.72 -11.52
N ILE A 176 15.36 -1.77 -10.58
CA ILE A 176 14.44 -0.65 -10.40
C ILE A 176 15.27 0.62 -10.35
N THR A 177 14.97 1.57 -11.24
CA THR A 177 15.62 2.88 -11.25
C THR A 177 14.60 3.96 -10.89
N GLU A 178 14.84 4.71 -9.81
CA GLU A 178 14.00 5.85 -9.45
C GLU A 178 14.21 6.99 -10.45
N CYS A 179 13.19 7.26 -11.24
CA CYS A 179 13.15 8.34 -12.22
C CYS A 179 12.24 9.46 -11.74
N THR A 180 12.77 10.67 -11.68
CA THR A 180 12.03 11.88 -11.26
C THR A 180 11.71 12.75 -12.46
N LYS A 181 10.65 13.59 -12.33
CA LYS A 181 10.23 14.55 -13.35
C LYS A 181 9.89 13.92 -14.71
N ILE A 182 9.32 12.71 -14.69
CA ILE A 182 8.84 12.05 -15.90
C ILE A 182 7.58 12.78 -16.38
N ARG A 183 7.51 13.06 -17.68
CA ARG A 183 6.31 13.59 -18.34
C ARG A 183 6.14 12.97 -19.72
N SER A 184 4.90 12.92 -20.20
CA SER A 184 4.62 12.56 -21.58
C SER A 184 5.10 13.65 -22.52
N ASN A 185 5.80 13.26 -23.58
CA ASN A 185 6.15 14.13 -24.71
C ASN A 185 5.35 13.79 -25.97
N GLY A 186 4.32 12.94 -25.84
CA GLY A 186 3.50 12.45 -26.96
C GLY A 186 4.13 11.30 -27.75
N ALA A 187 5.39 10.94 -27.50
CA ALA A 187 6.02 9.77 -28.09
C ALA A 187 5.97 8.62 -27.07
N TYR A 188 5.35 7.52 -27.44
CA TYR A 188 5.37 6.28 -26.67
C TYR A 188 6.33 5.31 -27.36
N LEU A 189 7.33 4.86 -26.63
CA LEU A 189 8.07 3.65 -27.00
C LEU A 189 7.26 2.47 -26.46
N ASP A 190 6.86 1.59 -27.37
CA ASP A 190 6.19 0.34 -27.03
C ASP A 190 7.15 -0.65 -26.40
#